data_2c0a0af6db2fda56bbf3e4346283ae25
#
_entry.id   2c0a0af6db2fda56bbf3e4346283ae25
#
_cell.length_a   1.000
_cell.length_b   1.000
_cell.length_c   1.000
_cell.angle_alpha   90.00
_cell.angle_beta   90.00
_cell.angle_gamma   90.00
#
_symmetry.space_group_name_H-M   'P 1'
#
loop_
_entity.id
_entity.type
_entity.pdbx_description
1 polymer ?
#
loop_
_entity_poly.entity_id
_entity_poly.type
_entity_poly.pdbx_seq_one_letter_code
_entity_poly.pdbx_strand_id
1 'polypeptide(L)'
;MGTFRDFSEQKAVTPGASVVNITNNNTTNDESRAVYIGASGSYDFYVNGAWVAFAGLNAGSILPIRATGARHTSGSSAPDANDMNFIY
;
A
#
# COMPACT_ATOMS: atom_id res chain seq x y z
N MET A 1 16.08 -7.25 22.74
CA MET A 1 15.84 -7.40 22.19
C MET A 1 15.70 -7.27 21.66
N GLY A 2 15.47 -7.03 21.80
CA GLY A 2 15.20 -6.93 21.15
C GLY A 2 14.85 -6.79 20.75
N THR A 3 14.94 -6.50 20.79
CA THR A 3 14.50 -6.48 20.17
C THR A 3 14.23 -6.59 19.47
N PHE A 4 14.29 -6.60 19.36
CA PHE A 4 13.77 -6.78 18.61
C PHE A 4 13.14 -6.51 18.52
N ARG A 5 12.96 -6.23 18.84
CA ARG A 5 12.21 -5.88 18.84
C ARG A 5 11.69 -5.45 18.30
N ASP A 6 11.94 -5.20 18.22
CA ASP A 6 11.36 -4.84 17.64
C ASP A 6 10.93 -4.98 16.74
N PHE A 7 11.31 -5.56 16.41
CA PHE A 7 10.59 -5.83 15.62
C PHE A 7 9.35 -5.71 15.85
N SER A 8 9.18 -5.80 16.62
CA SER A 8 7.86 -5.63 17.00
C SER A 8 7.30 -4.35 16.59
N GLU A 9 8.04 -3.52 16.16
CA GLU A 9 7.55 -2.37 15.69
C GLU A 9 6.70 -2.50 14.61
N GLN A 10 6.72 -3.55 13.97
CA GLN A 10 5.85 -3.69 12.93
C GLN A 10 4.45 -3.63 13.38
N LYS A 11 4.21 -3.82 14.60
CA LYS A 11 2.87 -3.75 14.98
C LYS A 11 2.35 -2.37 14.91
N ALA A 12 3.16 -1.44 14.67
CA ALA A 12 2.67 -0.10 14.51
C ALA A 12 1.72 0.03 13.36
N VAL A 13 1.69 -0.90 12.46
CA VAL A 13 0.75 -0.79 11.38
C VAL A 13 -0.62 -1.22 11.76
N THR A 14 -0.84 -1.64 12.97
CA THR A 14 -2.15 -2.14 13.29
C THR A 14 -2.92 -1.32 14.28
N PRO A 15 -2.38 -0.97 15.41
CA PRO A 15 -3.23 -0.38 16.43
C PRO A 15 -3.81 0.92 16.00
N GLY A 16 -5.10 1.03 16.05
CA GLY A 16 -5.78 2.25 15.73
C GLY A 16 -5.77 2.64 14.29
N ALA A 17 -5.18 1.82 13.45
CA ALA A 17 -5.09 2.18 12.06
C ALA A 17 -6.43 1.97 11.36
N SER A 18 -6.75 2.86 10.46
CA SER A 18 -7.85 2.65 9.54
C SER A 18 -7.34 1.88 8.34
N VAL A 19 -8.17 1.05 7.78
CA VAL A 19 -7.81 0.28 6.60
C VAL A 19 -8.83 0.61 5.53
N VAL A 20 -8.35 1.09 4.39
CA VAL A 20 -9.23 1.51 3.31
C VAL A 20 -8.87 0.76 2.04
N ASN A 21 -9.86 0.13 1.45
CA ASN A 21 -9.68 -0.56 0.18
C ASN A 21 -9.60 0.50 -0.92
N ILE A 22 -8.48 0.55 -1.61
CA ILE A 22 -8.26 1.56 -2.64
C ILE A 22 -8.75 1.03 -3.98
N THR A 23 -9.72 1.71 -4.55
CA THR A 23 -10.30 1.35 -5.83
C THR A 23 -10.30 2.53 -6.79
N ASN A 24 -9.39 3.46 -6.60
CA ASN A 24 -9.31 4.62 -7.47
C ASN A 24 -7.85 4.92 -7.79
N ASN A 25 -7.63 5.66 -8.86
CA ASN A 25 -6.27 6.08 -9.23
C ASN A 25 -6.04 7.56 -8.91
N ASN A 26 -6.76 8.08 -7.95
CA ASN A 26 -6.60 9.45 -7.50
C ASN A 26 -5.30 9.54 -6.70
N THR A 27 -4.55 10.63 -6.88
CA THR A 27 -3.28 10.81 -6.19
C THR A 27 -3.42 11.63 -4.90
N THR A 28 -4.65 11.90 -4.48
CA THR A 28 -4.90 12.74 -3.31
C THR A 28 -5.59 11.99 -2.17
N ASN A 29 -5.48 10.69 -2.13
CA ASN A 29 -5.91 9.93 -0.97
C ASN A 29 -5.04 10.32 0.22
N ASP A 30 -5.52 10.06 1.42
CA ASP A 30 -4.69 10.29 2.60
C ASP A 30 -3.42 9.46 2.48
N GLU A 31 -2.33 9.98 3.00
CA GLU A 31 -1.06 9.28 2.92
C GLU A 31 -1.08 8.04 3.79
N SER A 32 -0.80 6.90 3.22
CA SER A 32 -0.80 5.65 3.95
C SER A 32 0.44 5.51 4.82
N ARG A 33 0.34 4.66 5.81
CA ARG A 33 1.48 4.25 6.60
C ARG A 33 2.10 3.00 6.00
N ALA A 34 1.27 2.17 5.38
CA ALA A 34 1.68 0.96 4.70
C ALA A 34 0.60 0.60 3.69
N VAL A 35 0.89 -0.36 2.83
CA VAL A 35 -0.07 -0.86 1.85
C VAL A 35 -0.09 -2.38 1.93
N TYR A 36 -1.28 -2.95 2.13
CA TYR A 36 -1.46 -4.39 2.10
C TYR A 36 -1.89 -4.80 0.70
N ILE A 37 -1.22 -5.78 0.13
CA ILE A 37 -1.53 -6.29 -1.20
C ILE A 37 -2.47 -7.48 -1.06
N GLY A 38 -3.67 -7.33 -1.57
CA GLY A 38 -4.67 -8.38 -1.50
C GLY A 38 -4.71 -9.28 -2.72
N ALA A 39 -4.21 -8.80 -3.85
CA ALA A 39 -4.14 -9.58 -5.07
C ALA A 39 -2.78 -9.40 -5.72
N SER A 40 -2.16 -10.49 -6.09
CA SER A 40 -0.83 -10.43 -6.70
C SER A 40 -0.90 -9.70 -8.04
N GLY A 41 0.18 -9.05 -8.40
CA GLY A 41 0.27 -8.31 -9.65
C GLY A 41 1.27 -7.19 -9.56
N SER A 42 1.23 -6.32 -10.55
CA SER A 42 2.12 -5.16 -10.61
C SER A 42 1.28 -3.91 -10.55
N TYR A 43 1.71 -2.98 -9.72
CA TYR A 43 0.97 -1.75 -9.48
C TYR A 43 1.93 -0.58 -9.42
N ASP A 44 1.44 0.60 -9.77
CA ASP A 44 2.16 1.84 -9.53
C ASP A 44 1.57 2.49 -8.30
N PHE A 45 2.42 3.02 -7.45
CA PHE A 45 1.97 3.78 -6.29
C PHE A 45 2.48 5.21 -6.40
N TYR A 46 1.64 6.16 -5.99
CA TYR A 46 2.02 7.56 -6.01
C TYR A 46 2.68 7.86 -4.67
N VAL A 47 3.98 8.00 -4.69
CA VAL A 47 4.79 8.15 -3.49
C VAL A 47 5.63 9.40 -3.65
N ASN A 48 5.51 10.30 -2.67
CA ASN A 48 6.34 11.49 -2.65
C ASN A 48 6.27 12.30 -3.95
N GLY A 49 5.07 12.39 -4.51
CA GLY A 49 4.85 13.23 -5.68
C GLY A 49 5.17 12.58 -7.01
N ALA A 50 5.40 11.30 -7.06
CA ALA A 50 5.72 10.61 -8.31
C ALA A 50 5.15 9.20 -8.32
N TRP A 51 4.83 8.72 -9.51
CA TRP A 51 4.42 7.34 -9.68
C TRP A 51 5.63 6.44 -9.67
N VAL A 52 5.59 5.41 -8.84
CA VAL A 52 6.67 4.44 -8.72
C VAL A 52 6.11 3.07 -8.98
N ALA A 53 6.71 2.32 -9.89
CA ALA A 53 6.24 1.00 -10.27
C ALA A 53 6.78 -0.06 -9.31
N PHE A 54 5.87 -0.93 -8.87
CA PHE A 54 6.22 -2.10 -8.07
C PHE A 54 5.74 -3.32 -8.82
N ALA A 55 6.66 -4.10 -9.33
CA ALA A 55 6.33 -5.25 -10.15
C ALA A 55 6.37 -6.53 -9.34
N GLY A 56 5.51 -7.47 -9.72
CA GLY A 56 5.58 -8.81 -9.14
C GLY A 56 5.23 -8.91 -7.68
N LEU A 57 4.30 -8.11 -7.21
CA LEU A 57 3.88 -8.16 -5.83
C LEU A 57 3.02 -9.39 -5.56
N ASN A 58 3.19 -9.99 -4.41
CA ASN A 58 2.44 -11.17 -4.02
C ASN A 58 1.30 -10.80 -3.10
N ALA A 59 0.19 -11.50 -3.23
CA ALA A 59 -0.93 -11.35 -2.31
C ALA A 59 -0.45 -11.65 -0.89
N GLY A 60 -0.89 -10.84 0.05
CA GLY A 60 -0.48 -10.98 1.44
C GLY A 60 0.74 -10.17 1.83
N SER A 61 1.38 -9.51 0.87
CA SER A 61 2.54 -8.68 1.17
C SER A 61 2.11 -7.35 1.78
N ILE A 62 2.95 -6.82 2.62
CA ILE A 62 2.76 -5.48 3.17
C ILE A 62 3.94 -4.63 2.76
N LEU A 63 3.65 -3.53 2.09
CA LEU A 63 4.67 -2.60 1.64
C LEU A 63 4.74 -1.44 2.62
N PRO A 64 5.90 -1.19 3.21
CA PRO A 64 6.04 -0.08 4.16
C PRO A 64 6.27 1.24 3.42
N ILE A 65 5.30 1.65 2.63
CA ILE A 65 5.41 2.87 1.83
C ILE A 65 4.27 3.82 2.19
N ARG A 66 4.54 5.09 1.99
CA ARG A 66 3.57 6.15 2.27
C ARG A 66 3.02 6.62 0.94
N ALA A 67 1.94 6.00 0.51
CA ALA A 67 1.35 6.28 -0.79
C ALA A 67 0.07 7.09 -0.66
N THR A 68 -0.18 7.91 -1.66
CA THR A 68 -1.41 8.67 -1.75
C THR A 68 -2.22 8.30 -2.98
N GLY A 69 -1.77 7.32 -3.74
CA GLY A 69 -2.50 6.85 -4.91
C GLY A 69 -1.97 5.51 -5.36
N ALA A 70 -2.76 4.83 -6.17
CA ALA A 70 -2.38 3.54 -6.72
C ALA A 70 -3.10 3.31 -8.03
N ARG A 71 -2.47 2.54 -8.91
CA ARG A 71 -3.08 2.17 -10.18
C ARG A 71 -2.41 0.90 -10.69
N HIS A 72 -3.04 0.24 -11.66
CA HIS A 72 -2.38 -0.86 -12.34
C HIS A 72 -1.18 -0.33 -13.13
N THR A 73 -0.13 -1.12 -13.18
CA THR A 73 1.06 -0.75 -13.93
C THR A 73 0.73 -0.51 -15.39
N SER A 74 1.39 0.46 -15.96
CA SER A 74 1.27 0.87 -17.35
C SER A 74 -0.10 1.43 -17.70
N GLY A 75 -0.93 1.63 -16.74
CA GLY A 75 -2.25 2.07 -17.06
C GLY A 75 -2.68 3.24 -16.29
N SER A 76 -3.84 3.67 -16.64
CA SER A 76 -4.55 4.65 -15.90
C SER A 76 -5.71 4.00 -15.17
N SER A 77 -5.75 2.68 -15.13
CA SER A 77 -6.84 1.96 -14.50
C SER A 77 -6.67 1.92 -13.00
N ALA A 78 -7.76 2.16 -12.31
CA ALA A 78 -7.78 2.02 -10.86
C ALA A 78 -7.63 0.56 -10.46
N PRO A 79 -7.12 0.27 -9.27
CA PRO A 79 -7.10 -1.10 -8.78
C PRO A 79 -8.53 -1.64 -8.65
N ASP A 80 -8.66 -2.94 -8.80
CA ASP A 80 -9.95 -3.57 -8.59
C ASP A 80 -10.22 -3.70 -7.10
N ALA A 81 -11.47 -3.98 -6.77
CA ALA A 81 -11.84 -4.19 -5.37
C ALA A 81 -10.98 -5.30 -4.77
N ASN A 82 -10.52 -5.09 -3.57
CA ASN A 82 -9.70 -6.05 -2.82
C ASN A 82 -8.30 -6.27 -3.37
N ASP A 83 -7.86 -5.49 -4.36
CA ASP A 83 -6.49 -5.58 -4.82
C ASP A 83 -5.50 -5.10 -3.77
N MET A 84 -5.86 -4.07 -3.03
CA MET A 84 -4.98 -3.51 -2.02
C MET A 84 -5.76 -2.71 -0.99
N ASN A 85 -5.16 -2.57 0.18
CA ASN A 85 -5.69 -1.70 1.21
C ASN A 85 -4.59 -0.79 1.72
N PHE A 86 -4.90 0.48 1.82
CA PHE A 86 -4.01 1.44 2.46
C PHE A 86 -4.26 1.37 3.97
N ILE A 87 -3.20 1.35 4.74
CA ILE A 87 -3.25 1.28 6.19
C ILE A 87 -2.79 2.63 6.73
N TYR A 88 -3.62 3.23 7.55
CA TYR A 88 -3.36 4.57 8.07
C TYR A 88 -2.98 4.64 9.53
#